data_44f7051e651fa39bf071a132c8e80a5a
#
_entry.id   44f7051e651fa39bf071a132c8e80a5a
#
_cell.length_a   1.000
_cell.length_b   1.000
_cell.length_c   1.000
_cell.angle_alpha   90.00
_cell.angle_beta   90.00
_cell.angle_gamma   90.00
#
_symmetry.space_group_name_H-M   'P 1'
#
loop_
_entity.id
_entity.type
_entity.pdbx_description
1 polymer ?
#
loop_
_entity_poly.entity_id
_entity_poly.type
_entity_poly.pdbx_seq_one_letter_code
_entity_poly.pdbx_strand_id
1 'polypeptide(L)'
;DNLPWLMTLVAQLPEIERHGTPDMTFAIIGLMARAQTKQGNAIMALSSLDSLRTEFEEDNKRFLPNIDAMRCRIWLRTGEMEKAEQWYRTSAPQITPRIRTMWRYQYITRAMVEIALGEENTALLTLASLIPFCERCGRVMDRIYIRILTAVCYQRQNNARWQEEWMQALDATHEYRFVMPIAQFGAAVMPMLTFTGYKKDEPFFSLLLQETRRQAVLYPNFLRPMPRLSEPLSPAETQVLRLLCGNRSNQEIADILGVKVATVKTHVIHILQKLGVKRRGEAKE
;
A
#
# COMPACT_ATOMS: atom_id res chain seq x y z
N ASP A 1 17.99 -3.40 4.36
CA ASP A 1 18.07 -2.12 5.08
C ASP A 1 19.08 -2.24 6.23
N ASN A 2 20.10 -1.43 6.19
CA ASN A 2 21.12 -1.39 7.25
C ASN A 2 20.68 -0.38 8.33
N LEU A 3 19.96 -0.86 9.35
CA LEU A 3 19.46 -0.03 10.44
C LEU A 3 20.57 0.71 11.20
N PRO A 4 21.73 0.09 11.55
CA PRO A 4 22.84 0.79 12.18
C PRO A 4 23.33 2.00 11.37
N TRP A 5 23.43 1.86 10.05
CA TRP A 5 23.80 2.96 9.16
C TRP A 5 22.77 4.09 9.17
N LEU A 6 21.48 3.74 9.17
CA LEU A 6 20.41 4.73 9.27
C LEU A 6 20.48 5.48 10.61
N MET A 7 20.71 4.79 11.71
CA MET A 7 20.88 5.42 13.04
C MET A 7 22.06 6.39 13.06
N THR A 8 23.16 6.04 12.39
CA THR A 8 24.32 6.94 12.23
C THR A 8 23.94 8.19 11.45
N LEU A 9 23.17 8.07 10.38
CA LEU A 9 22.70 9.23 9.60
C LEU A 9 21.72 10.10 10.40
N VAL A 10 20.81 9.48 11.14
CA VAL A 10 19.86 10.20 12.01
C VAL A 10 20.61 10.97 13.11
N ALA A 11 21.69 10.43 13.66
CA ALA A 11 22.52 11.12 14.65
C ALA A 11 23.19 12.38 14.10
N GLN A 12 23.36 12.50 12.78
CA GLN A 12 23.89 13.70 12.11
C GLN A 12 22.80 14.76 11.83
N LEU A 13 21.53 14.46 12.09
CA LEU A 13 20.42 15.36 11.74
C LEU A 13 20.59 16.78 12.33
N PRO A 14 20.96 16.98 13.62
CA PRO A 14 21.16 18.32 14.18
C PRO A 14 22.26 19.14 13.49
N GLU A 15 23.29 18.48 12.96
CA GLU A 15 24.36 19.14 12.20
C GLU A 15 23.89 19.50 10.79
N ILE A 16 23.09 18.61 10.18
CA ILE A 16 22.51 18.85 8.86
C ILE A 16 21.47 19.96 8.89
N GLU A 17 20.67 20.07 9.96
CA GLU A 17 19.71 21.17 10.14
C GLU A 17 20.42 22.52 10.26
N ARG A 18 21.64 22.57 10.87
CA ARG A 18 22.41 23.78 11.02
C ARG A 18 23.20 24.19 9.78
N HIS A 19 23.76 23.23 9.06
CA HIS A 19 24.75 23.47 8.02
C HIS A 19 24.45 22.76 6.69
N GLY A 20 23.47 21.88 6.65
CA GLY A 20 23.07 21.11 5.47
C GLY A 20 22.09 21.86 4.56
N THR A 21 21.65 21.14 3.54
CA THR A 21 20.63 21.61 2.63
C THR A 21 19.27 20.96 2.94
N PRO A 22 18.14 21.60 2.59
CA PRO A 22 16.81 20.98 2.74
C PRO A 22 16.66 19.63 2.05
N ASP A 23 17.41 19.38 0.97
CA ASP A 23 17.47 18.07 0.29
C ASP A 23 18.03 16.99 1.20
N MET A 24 19.03 17.29 2.03
CA MET A 24 19.62 16.35 2.98
C MET A 24 18.66 16.03 4.11
N THR A 25 18.02 17.04 4.70
CA THR A 25 16.99 16.87 5.74
C THR A 25 15.84 16.01 5.21
N PHE A 26 15.31 16.35 4.03
CA PHE A 26 14.25 15.57 3.37
C PHE A 26 14.68 14.11 3.15
N ALA A 27 15.89 13.87 2.66
CA ALA A 27 16.36 12.51 2.39
C ALA A 27 16.47 11.67 3.66
N ILE A 28 17.06 12.22 4.73
CA ILE A 28 17.27 11.50 6.00
C ILE A 28 15.96 11.22 6.70
N ILE A 29 15.09 12.21 6.85
CA ILE A 29 13.78 12.02 7.49
C ILE A 29 12.92 11.06 6.67
N GLY A 30 12.94 11.15 5.34
CA GLY A 30 12.25 10.20 4.47
C GLY A 30 12.76 8.76 4.61
N LEU A 31 14.07 8.55 4.73
CA LEU A 31 14.67 7.23 4.99
C LEU A 31 14.31 6.72 6.39
N MET A 32 14.35 7.57 7.40
CA MET A 32 13.97 7.26 8.77
C MET A 32 12.49 6.83 8.85
N ALA A 33 11.58 7.59 8.27
CA ALA A 33 10.17 7.26 8.24
C ALA A 33 9.90 5.92 7.53
N ARG A 34 10.62 5.62 6.44
CA ARG A 34 10.55 4.31 5.77
C ARG A 34 11.03 3.17 6.66
N ALA A 35 12.15 3.35 7.38
CA ALA A 35 12.67 2.33 8.29
C ALA A 35 11.71 2.10 9.47
N GLN A 36 11.20 3.15 10.10
CA GLN A 36 10.20 3.08 11.16
C GLN A 36 8.95 2.34 10.70
N THR A 37 8.42 2.67 9.51
CA THR A 37 7.28 1.97 8.94
C THR A 37 7.54 0.47 8.78
N LYS A 38 8.70 0.08 8.25
CA LYS A 38 9.07 -1.34 8.08
C LYS A 38 9.22 -2.10 9.40
N GLN A 39 9.45 -1.39 10.49
CA GLN A 39 9.51 -1.94 11.85
C GLN A 39 8.15 -1.98 12.56
N GLY A 40 7.09 -1.48 11.94
CA GLY A 40 5.75 -1.39 12.54
C GLY A 40 5.49 -0.07 13.28
N ASN A 41 6.44 0.86 13.29
CA ASN A 41 6.34 2.15 13.99
C ASN A 41 5.72 3.23 13.08
N ALA A 42 4.55 2.95 12.50
CA ALA A 42 3.89 3.84 11.54
C ALA A 42 3.53 5.21 12.14
N ILE A 43 3.13 5.26 13.42
CA ILE A 43 2.78 6.51 14.11
C ILE A 43 3.99 7.44 14.20
N MET A 44 5.16 6.93 14.58
CA MET A 44 6.40 7.70 14.63
C MET A 44 6.82 8.20 13.25
N ALA A 45 6.66 7.34 12.23
CA ALA A 45 6.98 7.69 10.85
C ALA A 45 6.08 8.84 10.34
N LEU A 46 4.78 8.81 10.64
CA LEU A 46 3.86 9.89 10.30
C LEU A 46 4.22 11.19 11.05
N SER A 47 4.46 11.11 12.35
CA SER A 47 4.86 12.28 13.16
C SER A 47 6.11 12.97 12.60
N SER A 48 7.14 12.21 12.23
CA SER A 48 8.36 12.75 11.62
C SER A 48 8.09 13.44 10.28
N LEU A 49 7.22 12.86 9.44
CA LEU A 49 6.83 13.45 8.15
C LEU A 49 5.93 14.67 8.32
N ASP A 50 5.06 14.70 9.33
CA ASP A 50 4.20 15.85 9.63
C ASP A 50 5.03 17.04 10.12
N SER A 51 6.03 16.81 10.99
CA SER A 51 6.97 17.85 11.42
C SER A 51 7.75 18.41 10.24
N LEU A 52 8.32 17.56 9.40
CA LEU A 52 9.03 17.98 8.19
C LEU A 52 8.14 18.74 7.21
N ARG A 53 6.88 18.32 7.07
CA ARG A 53 5.91 19.00 6.21
C ARG A 53 5.66 20.42 6.68
N THR A 54 5.45 20.62 7.98
CA THR A 54 5.23 21.93 8.59
C THR A 54 6.45 22.83 8.43
N GLU A 55 7.65 22.30 8.68
CA GLU A 55 8.91 23.04 8.52
C GLU A 55 9.11 23.50 7.06
N PHE A 56 8.71 22.66 6.08
CA PHE A 56 8.91 22.95 4.65
C PHE A 56 7.77 23.78 4.01
N GLU A 57 6.74 24.13 4.77
CA GLU A 57 5.53 24.76 4.22
C GLU A 57 5.77 26.18 3.69
N GLU A 58 6.75 26.90 4.21
CA GLU A 58 7.08 28.26 3.77
C GLU A 58 8.12 28.27 2.64
N ASP A 59 9.30 27.70 2.88
CA ASP A 59 10.46 27.90 2.00
C ASP A 59 10.77 26.73 1.06
N ASN A 60 10.28 25.52 1.37
CA ASN A 60 10.67 24.28 0.68
C ASN A 60 9.50 23.52 0.05
N LYS A 61 8.49 24.23 -0.43
CA LYS A 61 7.24 23.67 -1.00
C LYS A 61 7.44 22.61 -2.07
N ARG A 62 8.57 22.62 -2.77
CA ARG A 62 8.90 21.62 -3.81
C ARG A 62 8.93 20.18 -3.29
N PHE A 63 9.16 19.96 -1.99
CA PHE A 63 9.20 18.64 -1.37
C PHE A 63 7.85 18.16 -0.85
N LEU A 64 6.90 19.07 -0.57
CA LEU A 64 5.60 18.74 0.00
C LEU A 64 4.87 17.63 -0.74
N PRO A 65 4.80 17.62 -2.10
CA PRO A 65 4.11 16.54 -2.80
C PRO A 65 4.71 15.16 -2.57
N ASN A 66 6.04 15.06 -2.37
CA ASN A 66 6.70 13.80 -2.05
C ASN A 66 6.52 13.40 -0.58
N ILE A 67 6.51 14.37 0.35
CA ILE A 67 6.20 14.14 1.76
C ILE A 67 4.77 13.59 1.88
N ASP A 68 3.80 14.22 1.22
CA ASP A 68 2.41 13.77 1.22
C ASP A 68 2.25 12.39 0.58
N ALA A 69 3.00 12.07 -0.48
CA ALA A 69 3.04 10.73 -1.04
C ALA A 69 3.68 9.68 -0.09
N MET A 70 4.68 10.06 0.72
CA MET A 70 5.23 9.19 1.77
C MET A 70 4.19 8.90 2.85
N ARG A 71 3.46 9.92 3.32
CA ARG A 71 2.35 9.79 4.28
C ARG A 71 1.26 8.87 3.70
N CYS A 72 0.88 9.07 2.44
CA CYS A 72 -0.09 8.23 1.75
C CYS A 72 0.31 6.74 1.75
N ARG A 73 1.57 6.41 1.51
CA ARG A 73 2.05 5.02 1.59
C ARG A 73 1.97 4.44 3.00
N ILE A 74 2.08 5.25 4.04
CA ILE A 74 1.88 4.80 5.41
C ILE A 74 0.40 4.55 5.66
N TRP A 75 -0.49 5.46 5.26
CA TRP A 75 -1.95 5.29 5.37
C TRP A 75 -2.45 4.03 4.67
N LEU A 76 -1.91 3.72 3.47
CA LEU A 76 -2.21 2.46 2.78
C LEU A 76 -1.83 1.22 3.61
N ARG A 77 -0.74 1.29 4.39
CA ARG A 77 -0.30 0.19 5.25
C ARG A 77 -1.13 0.05 6.50
N THR A 78 -1.46 1.18 7.14
CA THR A 78 -2.26 1.21 8.38
C THR A 78 -3.76 1.04 8.15
N GLY A 79 -4.19 1.01 6.87
CA GLY A 79 -5.60 0.86 6.51
C GLY A 79 -6.41 2.16 6.59
N GLU A 80 -5.76 3.31 6.67
CA GLU A 80 -6.39 4.63 6.66
C GLU A 80 -6.79 5.03 5.22
N MET A 81 -7.68 4.24 4.62
CA MET A 81 -8.01 4.33 3.21
C MET A 81 -8.67 5.65 2.81
N GLU A 82 -9.48 6.25 3.68
CA GLU A 82 -10.12 7.54 3.42
C GLU A 82 -9.07 8.64 3.17
N LYS A 83 -8.00 8.66 3.97
CA LYS A 83 -6.89 9.62 3.80
C LYS A 83 -6.10 9.35 2.52
N ALA A 84 -5.86 8.08 2.20
CA ALA A 84 -5.15 7.70 0.97
C ALA A 84 -5.97 8.06 -0.28
N GLU A 85 -7.29 7.82 -0.26
CA GLU A 85 -8.19 8.19 -1.34
C GLU A 85 -8.32 9.72 -1.48
N GLN A 86 -8.39 10.45 -0.37
CA GLN A 86 -8.38 11.91 -0.38
C GLN A 86 -7.11 12.44 -1.05
N TRP A 87 -5.92 11.92 -0.68
CA TRP A 87 -4.67 12.27 -1.34
C TRP A 87 -4.72 11.98 -2.84
N TYR A 88 -5.24 10.83 -3.23
CA TYR A 88 -5.37 10.42 -4.63
C TYR A 88 -6.23 11.40 -5.43
N ARG A 89 -7.35 11.84 -4.88
CA ARG A 89 -8.29 12.75 -5.54
C ARG A 89 -7.77 14.19 -5.63
N THR A 90 -7.03 14.66 -4.62
CA THR A 90 -6.67 16.09 -4.50
C THR A 90 -5.22 16.39 -4.86
N SER A 91 -4.30 15.46 -4.67
CA SER A 91 -2.86 15.72 -4.68
C SER A 91 -2.05 14.80 -5.59
N ALA A 92 -2.60 13.66 -6.01
CA ALA A 92 -1.89 12.74 -6.90
C ALA A 92 -1.65 13.38 -8.28
N PRO A 93 -0.45 13.17 -8.87
CA PRO A 93 -0.13 13.76 -10.17
C PRO A 93 -1.02 13.16 -11.28
N GLN A 94 -1.46 13.99 -12.20
CA GLN A 94 -2.13 13.53 -13.42
C GLN A 94 -1.14 12.83 -14.35
N ILE A 95 -1.60 11.82 -15.08
CA ILE A 95 -0.76 11.13 -16.08
C ILE A 95 -0.47 12.10 -17.20
N THR A 96 0.81 12.37 -17.43
CA THR A 96 1.28 13.28 -18.48
C THR A 96 2.34 12.59 -19.34
N PRO A 97 2.49 12.98 -20.63
CA PRO A 97 3.52 12.40 -21.50
C PRO A 97 4.97 12.67 -21.03
N ARG A 98 5.17 13.70 -20.20
CA ARG A 98 6.48 14.08 -19.68
C ARG A 98 6.51 13.93 -18.16
N ILE A 99 7.10 12.83 -17.70
CA ILE A 99 7.28 12.57 -16.28
C ILE A 99 8.55 13.26 -15.78
N ARG A 100 8.41 14.05 -14.72
CA ARG A 100 9.56 14.66 -14.03
C ARG A 100 10.13 13.68 -13.01
N THR A 101 11.46 13.64 -12.90
CA THR A 101 12.17 12.72 -12.00
C THR A 101 11.67 12.76 -10.57
N MET A 102 11.37 13.94 -10.04
CA MET A 102 10.86 14.10 -8.68
C MET A 102 9.46 13.52 -8.47
N TRP A 103 8.65 13.42 -9.53
CA TRP A 103 7.26 12.97 -9.43
C TRP A 103 7.10 11.46 -9.53
N ARG A 104 8.13 10.70 -9.95
CA ARG A 104 8.06 9.24 -10.08
C ARG A 104 7.57 8.53 -8.83
N TYR A 105 8.01 9.01 -7.64
CA TYR A 105 7.59 8.47 -6.37
C TYR A 105 6.08 8.61 -6.16
N GLN A 106 5.53 9.76 -6.52
CA GLN A 106 4.10 10.06 -6.45
C GLN A 106 3.29 9.19 -7.44
N TYR A 107 3.79 8.97 -8.68
CA TYR A 107 3.13 8.09 -9.65
C TYR A 107 3.09 6.63 -9.17
N ILE A 108 4.16 6.11 -8.59
CA ILE A 108 4.16 4.77 -8.00
C ILE A 108 3.18 4.71 -6.81
N THR A 109 3.11 5.76 -6.00
CA THR A 109 2.14 5.86 -4.89
C THR A 109 0.71 5.92 -5.41
N ARG A 110 0.45 6.68 -6.49
CA ARG A 110 -0.83 6.73 -7.18
C ARG A 110 -1.27 5.33 -7.62
N ALA A 111 -0.40 4.57 -8.30
CA ALA A 111 -0.70 3.19 -8.69
C ALA A 111 -1.03 2.29 -7.49
N MET A 112 -0.33 2.47 -6.35
CA MET A 112 -0.64 1.72 -5.13
C MET A 112 -2.04 2.05 -4.59
N VAL A 113 -2.47 3.32 -4.63
CA VAL A 113 -3.84 3.70 -4.22
C VAL A 113 -4.86 3.11 -5.19
N GLU A 114 -4.63 3.21 -6.51
CA GLU A 114 -5.50 2.63 -7.54
C GLU A 114 -5.69 1.12 -7.33
N ILE A 115 -4.60 0.39 -7.02
CA ILE A 115 -4.64 -1.04 -6.67
C ILE A 115 -5.46 -1.28 -5.39
N ALA A 116 -5.28 -0.47 -4.35
CA ALA A 116 -6.02 -0.59 -3.10
C ALA A 116 -7.51 -0.28 -3.27
N LEU A 117 -7.86 0.59 -4.22
CA LEU A 117 -9.23 0.89 -4.61
C LEU A 117 -9.85 -0.17 -5.54
N GLY A 118 -9.11 -1.20 -5.97
CA GLY A 118 -9.57 -2.20 -6.93
C GLY A 118 -9.67 -1.67 -8.36
N GLU A 119 -8.85 -0.68 -8.71
CA GLU A 119 -8.78 -0.07 -10.04
C GLU A 119 -7.54 -0.58 -10.80
N GLU A 120 -7.41 -1.90 -10.93
CA GLU A 120 -6.23 -2.53 -11.52
C GLU A 120 -5.93 -2.04 -12.95
N ASN A 121 -6.96 -1.78 -13.77
CA ASN A 121 -6.76 -1.28 -15.13
C ASN A 121 -6.18 0.14 -15.13
N THR A 122 -6.65 1.00 -14.24
CA THR A 122 -6.12 2.37 -14.07
C THR A 122 -4.68 2.32 -13.56
N ALA A 123 -4.40 1.45 -12.60
CA ALA A 123 -3.06 1.23 -12.08
C ALA A 123 -2.08 0.74 -13.16
N LEU A 124 -2.50 -0.19 -14.02
CA LEU A 124 -1.69 -0.67 -15.15
C LEU A 124 -1.35 0.48 -16.12
N LEU A 125 -2.29 1.38 -16.41
CA LEU A 125 -2.02 2.56 -17.24
C LEU A 125 -1.03 3.52 -16.57
N THR A 126 -1.20 3.78 -15.28
CA THR A 126 -0.27 4.60 -14.48
C THR A 126 1.13 4.01 -14.50
N LEU A 127 1.28 2.70 -14.24
CA LEU A 127 2.56 2.00 -14.23
C LEU A 127 3.23 1.99 -15.62
N ALA A 128 2.45 1.70 -16.68
CA ALA A 128 2.94 1.70 -18.05
C ALA A 128 3.50 3.06 -18.47
N SER A 129 2.91 4.16 -18.00
CA SER A 129 3.38 5.52 -18.31
C SER A 129 4.79 5.80 -17.78
N LEU A 130 5.24 5.07 -16.74
CA LEU A 130 6.57 5.23 -16.13
C LEU A 130 7.68 4.48 -16.88
N ILE A 131 7.36 3.44 -17.65
CA ILE A 131 8.35 2.55 -18.29
C ILE A 131 9.34 3.32 -19.16
N PRO A 132 8.90 4.18 -20.13
CA PRO A 132 9.84 4.89 -20.98
C PRO A 132 10.79 5.83 -20.22
N PHE A 133 10.31 6.39 -19.10
CA PHE A 133 11.14 7.22 -18.22
C PHE A 133 12.22 6.36 -17.52
N CYS A 134 11.82 5.23 -16.95
CA CYS A 134 12.72 4.32 -16.23
C CYS A 134 13.81 3.75 -17.14
N GLU A 135 13.47 3.44 -18.39
CA GLU A 135 14.42 2.96 -19.39
C GLU A 135 15.45 4.02 -19.76
N ARG A 136 15.00 5.22 -20.13
CA ARG A 136 15.91 6.34 -20.48
C ARG A 136 16.85 6.72 -19.34
N CYS A 137 16.41 6.60 -18.08
CA CYS A 137 17.17 7.04 -16.91
C CYS A 137 17.89 5.89 -16.19
N GLY A 138 17.88 4.67 -16.72
CA GLY A 138 18.51 3.50 -16.07
C GLY A 138 17.96 3.20 -14.66
N ARG A 139 16.68 3.42 -14.40
CA ARG A 139 16.07 3.34 -13.05
C ARG A 139 15.67 1.92 -12.67
N VAL A 140 16.66 1.09 -12.31
CA VAL A 140 16.45 -0.34 -11.98
C VAL A 140 15.43 -0.52 -10.84
N MET A 141 15.56 0.22 -9.73
CA MET A 141 14.66 0.08 -8.58
C MET A 141 13.22 0.44 -8.93
N ASP A 142 13.00 1.51 -9.70
CA ASP A 142 11.66 1.92 -10.10
C ASP A 142 11.03 0.87 -11.04
N ARG A 143 11.83 0.26 -11.94
CA ARG A 143 11.39 -0.87 -12.79
C ARG A 143 10.97 -2.09 -11.97
N ILE A 144 11.74 -2.44 -10.93
CA ILE A 144 11.37 -3.53 -10.01
C ILE A 144 10.00 -3.24 -9.37
N TYR A 145 9.77 -2.04 -8.86
CA TYR A 145 8.47 -1.67 -8.27
C TYR A 145 7.33 -1.73 -9.29
N ILE A 146 7.55 -1.21 -10.50
CA ILE A 146 6.56 -1.26 -11.58
C ILE A 146 6.17 -2.72 -11.87
N ARG A 147 7.15 -3.61 -12.06
CA ARG A 147 6.90 -5.02 -12.35
C ARG A 147 6.15 -5.73 -11.23
N ILE A 148 6.53 -5.51 -9.97
CA ILE A 148 5.84 -6.10 -8.81
C ILE A 148 4.37 -5.65 -8.79
N LEU A 149 4.10 -4.36 -8.94
CA LEU A 149 2.74 -3.83 -8.91
C LEU A 149 1.93 -4.28 -10.13
N THR A 150 2.55 -4.37 -11.31
CA THR A 150 1.93 -4.94 -12.52
C THR A 150 1.58 -6.41 -12.32
N ALA A 151 2.49 -7.19 -11.73
CA ALA A 151 2.22 -8.60 -11.40
C ALA A 151 1.05 -8.74 -10.41
N VAL A 152 0.97 -7.87 -9.39
CA VAL A 152 -0.17 -7.83 -8.45
C VAL A 152 -1.49 -7.55 -9.19
N CYS A 153 -1.51 -6.58 -10.12
CA CYS A 153 -2.71 -6.27 -10.91
C CYS A 153 -3.13 -7.47 -11.77
N TYR A 154 -2.21 -8.07 -12.52
CA TYR A 154 -2.51 -9.22 -13.38
C TYR A 154 -2.94 -10.45 -12.58
N GLN A 155 -2.30 -10.72 -11.46
CA GLN A 155 -2.65 -11.84 -10.59
C GLN A 155 -4.11 -11.71 -10.08
N ARG A 156 -4.54 -10.51 -9.70
CA ARG A 156 -5.92 -10.25 -9.26
C ARG A 156 -6.94 -10.38 -10.38
N GLN A 157 -6.54 -10.06 -11.60
CA GLN A 157 -7.35 -10.24 -12.80
C GLN A 157 -7.34 -11.69 -13.33
N ASN A 158 -6.69 -12.63 -12.64
CA ASN A 158 -6.45 -14.00 -13.12
C ASN A 158 -5.75 -14.06 -14.50
N ASN A 159 -4.94 -13.06 -14.84
CA ASN A 159 -4.21 -12.97 -16.09
C ASN A 159 -2.82 -13.60 -15.93
N ALA A 160 -2.51 -14.65 -16.68
CA ALA A 160 -1.27 -15.43 -16.59
C ALA A 160 0.02 -14.59 -16.78
N ARG A 161 -0.06 -13.40 -17.39
CA ARG A 161 1.08 -12.48 -17.53
C ARG A 161 1.71 -12.07 -16.21
N TRP A 162 1.01 -12.23 -15.07
CA TRP A 162 1.60 -11.95 -13.77
C TRP A 162 2.87 -12.74 -13.51
N GLN A 163 2.97 -13.96 -14.06
CA GLN A 163 4.13 -14.85 -13.86
C GLN A 163 5.39 -14.25 -14.50
N GLU A 164 5.28 -13.75 -15.71
CA GLU A 164 6.40 -13.13 -16.42
C GLU A 164 6.90 -11.87 -15.68
N GLU A 165 6.00 -10.96 -15.33
CA GLU A 165 6.37 -9.73 -14.63
C GLU A 165 6.96 -10.01 -13.24
N TRP A 166 6.40 -11.02 -12.55
CA TRP A 166 6.90 -11.45 -11.25
C TRP A 166 8.30 -12.05 -11.35
N MET A 167 8.54 -12.94 -12.30
CA MET A 167 9.84 -13.58 -12.49
C MET A 167 10.92 -12.56 -12.81
N GLN A 168 10.64 -11.63 -13.72
CA GLN A 168 11.60 -10.56 -14.05
C GLN A 168 11.91 -9.65 -12.86
N ALA A 169 10.92 -9.34 -12.00
CA ALA A 169 11.15 -8.59 -10.77
C ALA A 169 12.01 -9.37 -9.78
N LEU A 170 11.75 -10.66 -9.65
CA LEU A 170 12.42 -11.56 -8.73
C LEU A 170 13.88 -11.79 -9.15
N ASP A 171 14.12 -12.04 -10.45
CA ASP A 171 15.47 -12.19 -11.00
C ASP A 171 16.31 -10.91 -10.78
N ALA A 172 15.74 -9.73 -11.05
CA ALA A 172 16.42 -8.47 -10.79
C ALA A 172 16.72 -8.26 -9.30
N THR A 173 15.79 -8.61 -8.40
CA THR A 173 16.04 -8.49 -6.96
C THR A 173 17.07 -9.50 -6.46
N HIS A 174 17.09 -10.69 -7.04
CA HIS A 174 18.10 -11.71 -6.74
C HIS A 174 19.50 -11.30 -7.23
N GLU A 175 19.61 -10.78 -8.44
CA GLU A 175 20.87 -10.28 -9.00
C GLU A 175 21.53 -9.21 -8.10
N TYR A 176 20.74 -8.24 -7.64
CA TYR A 176 21.23 -7.16 -6.76
C TYR A 176 21.17 -7.49 -5.26
N ARG A 177 20.72 -8.69 -4.88
CA ARG A 177 20.50 -9.09 -3.48
C ARG A 177 19.56 -8.14 -2.71
N PHE A 178 18.55 -7.59 -3.38
CA PHE A 178 17.60 -6.66 -2.81
C PHE A 178 16.36 -7.39 -2.25
N VAL A 179 16.29 -7.58 -0.95
CA VAL A 179 15.16 -8.25 -0.27
C VAL A 179 13.93 -7.33 -0.14
N MET A 180 14.15 -6.11 0.35
CA MET A 180 13.05 -5.21 0.72
C MET A 180 12.18 -4.69 -0.43
N PRO A 181 12.66 -4.54 -1.68
CA PRO A 181 11.79 -4.16 -2.78
C PRO A 181 10.56 -5.06 -2.96
N ILE A 182 10.70 -6.36 -2.72
CA ILE A 182 9.60 -7.32 -2.71
C ILE A 182 8.96 -7.43 -1.33
N ALA A 183 9.76 -7.68 -0.29
CA ALA A 183 9.28 -8.00 1.04
C ALA A 183 8.31 -6.94 1.61
N GLN A 184 8.52 -5.65 1.31
CA GLN A 184 7.66 -4.57 1.79
C GLN A 184 6.20 -4.65 1.33
N PHE A 185 5.90 -5.45 0.31
CA PHE A 185 4.53 -5.65 -0.17
C PHE A 185 3.78 -6.75 0.59
N GLY A 186 4.48 -7.50 1.46
CA GLY A 186 3.87 -8.41 2.43
C GLY A 186 2.77 -9.29 1.86
N ALA A 187 1.56 -9.14 2.39
CA ALA A 187 0.40 -9.95 2.02
C ALA A 187 0.05 -9.89 0.52
N ALA A 188 0.28 -8.76 -0.14
CA ALA A 188 -0.06 -8.59 -1.56
C ALA A 188 0.77 -9.50 -2.49
N VAL A 189 2.00 -9.86 -2.12
CA VAL A 189 2.90 -10.68 -2.96
C VAL A 189 3.06 -12.11 -2.47
N MET A 190 2.57 -12.46 -1.28
CA MET A 190 2.66 -13.81 -0.73
C MET A 190 2.14 -14.90 -1.67
N PRO A 191 0.99 -14.76 -2.36
CA PRO A 191 0.50 -15.78 -3.28
C PRO A 191 1.49 -16.08 -4.42
N MET A 192 2.12 -15.02 -4.97
CA MET A 192 3.10 -15.15 -6.06
C MET A 192 4.42 -15.75 -5.58
N LEU A 193 4.88 -15.35 -4.40
CA LEU A 193 6.12 -15.86 -3.80
C LEU A 193 6.01 -17.36 -3.46
N THR A 194 4.85 -17.82 -2.98
CA THR A 194 4.62 -19.23 -2.66
C THR A 194 4.44 -20.10 -3.91
N PHE A 195 3.95 -19.53 -5.00
CA PHE A 195 3.77 -20.24 -6.27
C PHE A 195 5.08 -20.56 -6.98
N THR A 196 6.08 -19.71 -6.87
CA THR A 196 7.27 -19.74 -7.75
C THR A 196 8.27 -20.87 -7.50
N GLY A 197 8.02 -21.79 -6.58
CA GLY A 197 8.81 -23.03 -6.46
C GLY A 197 10.33 -22.85 -6.33
N TYR A 198 10.78 -21.67 -5.92
CA TYR A 198 12.22 -21.38 -5.73
C TYR A 198 12.86 -22.37 -4.78
N LYS A 199 14.12 -22.70 -5.05
CA LYS A 199 14.93 -23.55 -4.17
C LYS A 199 14.91 -22.97 -2.77
N LYS A 200 14.12 -23.55 -1.88
CA LYS A 200 13.90 -23.10 -0.50
C LYS A 200 15.20 -22.99 0.31
N ASP A 201 16.25 -23.62 -0.18
CA ASP A 201 17.55 -23.75 0.48
C ASP A 201 18.52 -22.60 0.14
N GLU A 202 18.17 -21.71 -0.79
CA GLU A 202 19.03 -20.56 -1.07
C GLU A 202 18.82 -19.46 0.00
N PRO A 203 19.91 -18.96 0.64
CA PRO A 203 19.82 -17.97 1.74
C PRO A 203 19.04 -16.71 1.36
N PHE A 204 19.14 -16.23 0.12
CA PHE A 204 18.40 -15.07 -0.35
C PHE A 204 16.89 -15.29 -0.30
N PHE A 205 16.40 -16.43 -0.81
CA PHE A 205 14.96 -16.72 -0.83
C PHE A 205 14.42 -17.00 0.56
N SER A 206 15.19 -17.64 1.42
CA SER A 206 14.83 -17.85 2.82
C SER A 206 14.64 -16.50 3.53
N LEU A 207 15.56 -15.57 3.36
CA LEU A 207 15.48 -14.23 3.92
C LEU A 207 14.32 -13.43 3.30
N LEU A 208 14.13 -13.52 1.99
CA LEU A 208 13.03 -12.87 1.28
C LEU A 208 11.68 -13.33 1.82
N LEU A 209 11.49 -14.64 1.97
CA LEU A 209 10.26 -15.21 2.49
C LEU A 209 10.01 -14.80 3.95
N GLN A 210 11.05 -14.85 4.80
CA GLN A 210 10.98 -14.43 6.19
C GLN A 210 10.54 -12.96 6.30
N GLU A 211 11.21 -12.06 5.58
CA GLU A 211 10.89 -10.63 5.64
C GLU A 211 9.52 -10.33 5.02
N THR A 212 9.12 -11.02 3.97
CA THR A 212 7.78 -10.87 3.37
C THR A 212 6.69 -11.28 4.36
N ARG A 213 6.87 -12.40 5.06
CA ARG A 213 5.94 -12.84 6.12
C ARG A 213 5.87 -11.83 7.26
N ARG A 214 7.01 -11.29 7.69
CA ARG A 214 7.05 -10.26 8.73
C ARG A 214 6.24 -9.01 8.32
N GLN A 215 6.41 -8.53 7.10
CA GLN A 215 5.65 -7.39 6.58
C GLN A 215 4.16 -7.72 6.41
N ALA A 216 3.80 -8.95 6.03
CA ALA A 216 2.42 -9.39 5.93
C ALA A 216 1.71 -9.44 7.30
N VAL A 217 2.42 -9.79 8.36
CA VAL A 217 1.90 -9.75 9.74
C VAL A 217 1.72 -8.32 10.23
N LEU A 218 2.68 -7.43 9.94
CA LEU A 218 2.61 -6.02 10.34
C LEU A 218 1.47 -5.25 9.63
N TYR A 219 1.25 -5.56 8.34
CA TYR A 219 0.32 -4.84 7.48
C TYR A 219 -0.52 -5.81 6.64
N PRO A 220 -1.44 -6.59 7.25
CA PRO A 220 -2.17 -7.67 6.58
C PRO A 220 -3.10 -7.17 5.47
N ASN A 221 -3.56 -5.93 5.56
CA ASN A 221 -4.47 -5.32 4.60
C ASN A 221 -3.77 -4.42 3.55
N PHE A 222 -2.44 -4.33 3.59
CA PHE A 222 -1.70 -3.50 2.65
C PHE A 222 -1.96 -3.92 1.20
N LEU A 223 -2.43 -2.98 0.39
CA LEU A 223 -2.89 -3.14 -0.98
C LEU A 223 -4.05 -4.13 -1.17
N ARG A 224 -4.65 -4.66 -0.11
CA ARG A 224 -5.88 -5.45 -0.24
C ARG A 224 -6.97 -4.55 -0.81
N PRO A 225 -7.66 -4.93 -1.90
CA PRO A 225 -8.77 -4.14 -2.41
C PRO A 225 -9.81 -3.98 -1.32
N MET A 226 -10.25 -2.76 -1.08
CA MET A 226 -11.45 -2.58 -0.27
C MET A 226 -12.62 -3.22 -1.02
N PRO A 227 -13.48 -3.98 -0.34
CA PRO A 227 -14.73 -4.40 -0.95
C PRO A 227 -15.49 -3.13 -1.36
N ARG A 228 -15.55 -2.86 -2.65
CA ARG A 228 -16.45 -1.80 -3.14
C ARG A 228 -17.85 -2.28 -2.92
N LEU A 229 -18.61 -1.51 -2.16
CA LEU A 229 -20.08 -1.66 -2.17
C LEU A 229 -20.52 -1.48 -3.61
N SER A 230 -21.11 -2.51 -4.20
CA SER A 230 -21.73 -2.41 -5.54
C SER A 230 -22.81 -1.32 -5.55
N GLU A 231 -23.41 -1.07 -4.38
CA GLU A 231 -24.33 0.01 -4.08
C GLU A 231 -24.14 0.42 -2.61
N PRO A 232 -24.36 1.70 -2.25
CA PRO A 232 -24.31 2.13 -0.85
C PRO A 232 -25.34 1.34 -0.01
N LEU A 233 -24.94 1.01 1.22
CA LEU A 233 -25.85 0.38 2.16
C LEU A 233 -26.97 1.36 2.53
N SER A 234 -28.21 0.89 2.52
CA SER A 234 -29.32 1.64 3.05
C SER A 234 -29.14 1.88 4.57
N PRO A 235 -29.82 2.86 5.18
CA PRO A 235 -29.79 3.07 6.62
C PRO A 235 -30.13 1.80 7.44
N ALA A 236 -31.10 1.02 6.98
CA ALA A 236 -31.48 -0.25 7.61
C ALA A 236 -30.38 -1.30 7.49
N GLU A 237 -29.77 -1.44 6.32
CA GLU A 237 -28.64 -2.36 6.11
C GLU A 237 -27.42 -1.95 6.95
N THR A 238 -27.16 -0.66 7.10
CA THR A 238 -26.08 -0.15 7.97
C THR A 238 -26.32 -0.50 9.44
N GLN A 239 -27.56 -0.39 9.94
CA GLN A 239 -27.90 -0.80 11.30
C GLN A 239 -27.74 -2.31 11.49
N VAL A 240 -28.23 -3.12 10.54
CA VAL A 240 -28.06 -4.58 10.57
C VAL A 240 -26.58 -4.95 10.55
N LEU A 241 -25.76 -4.32 9.72
CA LEU A 241 -24.32 -4.59 9.64
C LEU A 241 -23.59 -4.27 10.97
N ARG A 242 -23.90 -3.14 11.62
CA ARG A 242 -23.34 -2.80 12.94
C ARG A 242 -23.62 -3.88 13.97
N LEU A 243 -24.85 -4.41 14.01
CA LEU A 243 -25.22 -5.47 14.94
C LEU A 243 -24.59 -6.82 14.58
N LEU A 244 -24.39 -7.08 13.27
CA LEU A 244 -23.64 -8.23 12.76
C LEU A 244 -22.18 -8.19 13.21
N CYS A 245 -21.52 -7.05 13.12
CA CYS A 245 -20.15 -6.85 13.61
C CYS A 245 -20.06 -7.02 15.14
N GLY A 246 -21.14 -6.69 15.86
CA GLY A 246 -21.29 -6.95 17.29
C GLY A 246 -21.60 -8.42 17.66
N ASN A 247 -21.43 -9.37 16.72
CA ASN A 247 -21.67 -10.81 16.90
C ASN A 247 -23.12 -11.20 17.25
N ARG A 248 -24.11 -10.34 17.00
CA ARG A 248 -25.52 -10.62 17.28
C ARG A 248 -26.09 -11.64 16.28
N SER A 249 -26.89 -12.59 16.75
CA SER A 249 -27.65 -13.51 15.90
C SER A 249 -28.75 -12.78 15.12
N ASN A 250 -29.28 -13.41 14.08
CA ASN A 250 -30.40 -12.82 13.32
C ASN A 250 -31.66 -12.63 14.18
N GLN A 251 -31.87 -13.47 15.19
CA GLN A 251 -32.96 -13.34 16.15
C GLN A 251 -32.76 -12.10 17.03
N GLU A 252 -31.58 -11.96 17.66
CA GLU A 252 -31.26 -10.78 18.47
C GLU A 252 -31.33 -9.47 17.68
N ILE A 253 -30.90 -9.49 16.41
CA ILE A 253 -31.00 -8.33 15.53
C ILE A 253 -32.48 -8.00 15.25
N ALA A 254 -33.30 -9.01 14.99
CA ALA A 254 -34.71 -8.85 14.76
C ALA A 254 -35.44 -8.25 16.00
N ASP A 255 -35.09 -8.73 17.17
CA ASP A 255 -35.63 -8.26 18.45
C ASP A 255 -35.20 -6.82 18.75
N ILE A 256 -33.92 -6.47 18.50
CA ILE A 256 -33.38 -5.10 18.71
C ILE A 256 -34.02 -4.10 17.75
N LEU A 257 -34.23 -4.49 16.48
CA LEU A 257 -34.73 -3.59 15.44
C LEU A 257 -36.26 -3.60 15.31
N GLY A 258 -36.96 -4.47 16.06
CA GLY A 258 -38.43 -4.60 16.01
C GLY A 258 -38.95 -5.12 14.66
N VAL A 259 -38.18 -5.97 13.96
CA VAL A 259 -38.52 -6.52 12.66
C VAL A 259 -38.57 -8.05 12.68
N LYS A 260 -39.12 -8.65 11.63
CA LYS A 260 -39.13 -10.13 11.52
C LYS A 260 -37.77 -10.68 11.20
N VAL A 261 -37.40 -11.85 11.70
CA VAL A 261 -36.13 -12.55 11.40
C VAL A 261 -35.93 -12.76 9.89
N ALA A 262 -37.02 -13.00 9.16
CA ALA A 262 -36.98 -13.10 7.70
C ALA A 262 -36.45 -11.81 7.05
N THR A 263 -36.88 -10.64 7.53
CA THR A 263 -36.43 -9.32 7.07
C THR A 263 -34.93 -9.14 7.34
N VAL A 264 -34.45 -9.53 8.53
CA VAL A 264 -33.01 -9.51 8.86
C VAL A 264 -32.22 -10.41 7.92
N LYS A 265 -32.69 -11.64 7.65
CA LYS A 265 -32.04 -12.55 6.68
C LYS A 265 -31.94 -11.94 5.30
N THR A 266 -32.97 -11.25 4.80
CA THR A 266 -32.94 -10.55 3.52
C THR A 266 -31.92 -9.42 3.52
N HIS A 267 -31.88 -8.59 4.57
CA HIS A 267 -30.87 -7.55 4.70
C HIS A 267 -29.45 -8.14 4.75
N VAL A 268 -29.23 -9.24 5.46
CA VAL A 268 -27.91 -9.92 5.51
C VAL A 268 -27.49 -10.38 4.11
N ILE A 269 -28.39 -10.98 3.33
CA ILE A 269 -28.10 -11.40 1.95
C ILE A 269 -27.71 -10.19 1.09
N HIS A 270 -28.48 -9.11 1.13
CA HIS A 270 -28.18 -7.90 0.38
C HIS A 270 -26.86 -7.24 0.83
N ILE A 271 -26.59 -7.20 2.13
CA ILE A 271 -25.31 -6.71 2.67
C ILE A 271 -24.16 -7.53 2.14
N LEU A 272 -24.22 -8.88 2.19
CA LEU A 272 -23.18 -9.76 1.68
C LEU A 272 -22.95 -9.57 0.18
N GLN A 273 -24.03 -9.42 -0.59
CA GLN A 273 -23.94 -9.13 -2.03
C GLN A 273 -23.28 -7.77 -2.29
N LYS A 274 -23.71 -6.71 -1.60
CA LYS A 274 -23.15 -5.36 -1.73
C LYS A 274 -21.68 -5.29 -1.29
N LEU A 275 -21.30 -6.04 -0.25
CA LEU A 275 -19.92 -6.17 0.21
C LEU A 275 -19.06 -7.10 -0.68
N GLY A 276 -19.68 -7.85 -1.61
CA GLY A 276 -18.96 -8.80 -2.45
C GLY A 276 -18.38 -10.00 -1.70
N VAL A 277 -18.91 -10.32 -0.51
CA VAL A 277 -18.48 -11.43 0.34
C VAL A 277 -19.48 -12.58 0.35
N LYS A 278 -19.00 -13.80 0.57
CA LYS A 278 -19.85 -15.00 0.52
C LYS A 278 -20.36 -15.45 1.89
N ARG A 279 -19.68 -15.09 2.94
CA ARG A 279 -19.96 -15.58 4.30
C ARG A 279 -20.10 -14.44 5.30
N ARG A 280 -20.96 -14.64 6.29
CA ARG A 280 -21.20 -13.69 7.39
C ARG A 280 -19.91 -13.30 8.15
N GLY A 281 -18.96 -14.24 8.31
CA GLY A 281 -17.67 -13.98 8.96
C GLY A 281 -16.82 -12.97 8.22
N GLU A 282 -16.84 -13.03 6.88
CA GLU A 282 -16.08 -12.12 6.00
C GLU A 282 -16.62 -10.67 6.02
N ALA A 283 -17.90 -10.48 6.38
CA ALA A 283 -18.51 -9.15 6.50
C ALA A 283 -18.14 -8.41 7.80
N LYS A 284 -17.40 -9.08 8.71
CA LYS A 284 -16.96 -8.52 10.00
C LYS A 284 -15.51 -8.05 9.98
N GLU A 285 -14.75 -8.49 8.97
CA GLU A 285 -13.36 -8.11 8.70
C GLU A 285 -13.30 -6.85 7.84
#